data_cd37a9ce4339b20cb638fe244f06118c
#
_entry.id   cd37a9ce4339b20cb638fe244f06118c
#
_cell.length_a   1.000
_cell.length_b   1.000
_cell.length_c   1.000
_cell.angle_alpha   90.00
_cell.angle_beta   90.00
_cell.angle_gamma   90.00
#
_symmetry.space_group_name_H-M   'P 1'
#
loop_
_entity.id
_entity.type
_entity.pdbx_description
1 polymer ?
#
loop_
_entity_poly.entity_id
_entity_poly.type
_entity_poly.pdbx_seq_one_letter_code
_entity_poly.pdbx_strand_id
1 'polypeptide(L)' 'MQKFYIVENLEFDSKFKTPEEIEDLKWKKDQAIGVWSSVGKTEDERINDLFNKVQDYMGVYLCSLEYCNNRPHPLTAFK' A
#
# COMPACT_ATOMS: atom_id res chain seq x y z
N MET A 1 9.04 7.25 14.62
CA MET A 1 9.29 8.20 13.51
C MET A 1 8.38 7.86 12.36
N GLN A 2 7.75 8.87 11.79
CA GLN A 2 6.81 8.69 10.70
C GLN A 2 7.48 9.01 9.37
N LYS A 3 7.15 8.22 8.36
CA LYS A 3 7.59 8.45 7.00
C LYS A 3 6.44 8.23 6.04
N PHE A 4 6.54 8.84 4.87
CA PHE A 4 5.53 8.65 3.83
C PHE A 4 6.10 7.81 2.70
N TYR A 5 5.27 6.93 2.19
CA TYR A 5 5.60 6.08 1.06
C TYR A 5 4.51 6.21 0.01
N ILE A 6 4.88 6.04 -1.23
CA ILE A 6 3.93 5.98 -2.32
C ILE A 6 3.78 4.52 -2.73
N VAL A 7 2.58 4.00 -2.58
CA VAL A 7 2.26 2.66 -3.07
C VAL A 7 1.97 2.79 -4.56
N GLU A 8 2.76 2.11 -5.37
CA GLU A 8 2.66 2.19 -6.82
C GLU A 8 1.86 1.06 -7.41
N ASN A 9 1.91 -0.10 -6.78
CA ASN A 9 1.15 -1.25 -7.21
C ASN A 9 1.13 -2.28 -6.09
N LEU A 10 0.21 -3.23 -6.19
CA LEU A 10 0.14 -4.34 -5.26
C LEU A 10 -0.52 -5.53 -5.95
N GLU A 11 -0.27 -6.72 -5.42
CA GLU A 11 -0.96 -7.92 -5.84
C GLU A 11 -1.56 -8.58 -4.61
N PHE A 12 -2.79 -9.04 -4.73
CA PHE A 12 -3.48 -9.70 -3.63
C PHE A 12 -3.79 -11.14 -4.00
N ASP A 13 -3.98 -11.95 -2.96
CA ASP A 13 -4.35 -13.36 -3.12
C ASP A 13 -5.84 -13.44 -3.45
N SER A 14 -6.16 -13.95 -4.64
CA SER A 14 -7.54 -14.08 -5.09
C SER A 14 -8.04 -15.52 -5.04
N LYS A 15 -7.27 -16.42 -4.44
CA LYS A 15 -7.71 -17.81 -4.29
C LYS A 15 -8.98 -17.87 -3.45
N PHE A 16 -9.90 -18.70 -3.85
CA PHE A 16 -11.17 -18.92 -3.12
C PHE A 16 -12.04 -17.68 -3.04
N LYS A 17 -11.81 -16.71 -3.93
CA LYS A 17 -12.65 -15.51 -4.00
C LYS A 17 -13.62 -15.62 -5.17
N THR A 18 -14.84 -15.12 -4.95
CA THR A 18 -15.82 -15.06 -6.02
C THR A 18 -15.49 -13.93 -6.99
N PRO A 19 -16.03 -13.96 -8.22
CA PRO A 19 -15.81 -12.83 -9.14
C PRO A 19 -16.25 -11.49 -8.57
N GLU A 20 -17.31 -11.45 -7.78
CA GLU A 20 -17.79 -10.22 -7.15
C GLU A 20 -16.78 -9.72 -6.14
N GLU A 21 -16.22 -10.61 -5.34
CA GLU A 21 -15.20 -10.26 -4.37
C GLU A 21 -13.94 -9.73 -5.05
N ILE A 22 -13.56 -10.36 -6.17
CA ILE A 22 -12.39 -9.91 -6.93
C ILE A 22 -12.61 -8.51 -7.50
N GLU A 23 -13.80 -8.22 -8.01
CA GLU A 23 -14.14 -6.89 -8.50
C GLU A 23 -14.02 -5.84 -7.41
N ASP A 24 -14.54 -6.15 -6.21
CA ASP A 24 -14.44 -5.26 -5.07
C ASP A 24 -12.99 -5.03 -4.67
N LEU A 25 -12.18 -6.09 -4.69
CA LEU A 25 -10.77 -5.98 -4.36
C LEU A 25 -10.01 -5.14 -5.39
N LYS A 26 -10.36 -5.25 -6.66
CA LYS A 26 -9.77 -4.40 -7.69
C LYS A 26 -10.06 -2.93 -7.46
N TRP A 27 -11.28 -2.63 -7.06
CA TRP A 27 -11.65 -1.26 -6.71
C TRP A 27 -10.86 -0.76 -5.51
N LYS A 28 -10.75 -1.59 -4.47
CA LYS A 28 -9.96 -1.24 -3.30
C LYS A 28 -8.48 -1.06 -3.64
N LYS A 29 -7.96 -1.88 -4.54
CA LYS A 29 -6.58 -1.75 -5.01
C LYS A 29 -6.35 -0.36 -5.61
N ASP A 30 -7.27 0.09 -6.46
CA ASP A 30 -7.15 1.41 -7.06
C ASP A 30 -7.13 2.51 -5.99
N GLN A 31 -7.94 2.37 -4.95
CA GLN A 31 -7.97 3.33 -3.86
C GLN A 31 -6.71 3.26 -3.00
N ALA A 32 -6.06 2.10 -2.94
CA ALA A 32 -4.87 1.90 -2.13
C ALA A 32 -3.61 2.46 -2.80
N ILE A 33 -3.65 2.70 -4.11
CA ILE A 33 -2.52 3.30 -4.80
C ILE A 33 -2.43 4.77 -4.39
N GLY A 34 -1.27 5.19 -3.91
CA GLY A 34 -1.08 6.57 -3.48
C GLY A 34 -0.20 6.67 -2.25
N VAL A 35 -0.33 7.77 -1.53
CA VAL A 35 0.54 8.09 -0.41
C VAL A 35 0.01 7.48 0.88
N TRP A 36 0.90 6.80 1.60
CA TRP A 36 0.61 6.20 2.89
C TRP A 36 1.66 6.65 3.89
N SER A 37 1.24 6.89 5.12
CA SER A 37 2.17 7.13 6.22
C SER A 37 2.47 5.82 6.92
N SER A 38 3.69 5.67 7.41
CA SER A 38 4.03 4.54 8.24
C SER A 38 4.95 4.97 9.36
N VAL A 39 4.97 4.19 10.43
CA VAL A 39 5.73 4.50 11.63
C VAL A 39 6.68 3.35 11.97
N GLY A 40 7.81 3.70 12.55
CA GLY A 40 8.81 2.73 12.96
C GLY A 40 10.14 3.42 13.17
N LYS A 41 10.99 2.82 13.96
CA LYS A 41 12.32 3.35 14.24
C LYS A 41 13.30 3.01 13.14
N THR A 42 13.10 1.88 12.47
CA THR A 42 13.97 1.44 11.39
C THR A 42 13.19 1.37 10.10
N GLU A 43 13.90 1.29 8.99
CA GLU A 43 13.29 1.14 7.68
C GLU A 43 12.45 -0.14 7.62
N ASP A 44 12.98 -1.24 8.15
CA ASP A 44 12.26 -2.52 8.15
C ASP A 44 10.95 -2.42 8.91
N GLU A 45 10.96 -1.74 10.06
CA GLU A 45 9.74 -1.56 10.84
C GLU A 45 8.71 -0.72 10.08
N ARG A 46 9.17 0.32 9.41
CA ARG A 46 8.28 1.19 8.65
C ARG A 46 7.68 0.48 7.44
N ILE A 47 8.48 -0.33 6.75
CA ILE A 47 8.00 -1.12 5.62
C ILE A 47 6.98 -2.15 6.08
N ASN A 48 7.25 -2.80 7.20
CA ASN A 48 6.33 -3.77 7.77
C ASN A 48 5.00 -3.09 8.17
N ASP A 49 5.08 -1.93 8.76
CA ASP A 49 3.88 -1.16 9.13
C ASP A 49 3.08 -0.77 7.88
N LEU A 50 3.75 -0.31 6.84
CA LEU A 50 3.11 0.01 5.57
C LEU A 50 2.38 -1.20 4.99
N PHE A 51 3.07 -2.33 4.94
CA PHE A 51 2.50 -3.57 4.42
C PHE A 51 1.24 -3.96 5.20
N ASN A 52 1.32 -3.91 6.51
CA ASN A 52 0.19 -4.27 7.37
C ASN A 52 -0.99 -3.32 7.19
N LYS A 53 -0.73 -2.04 7.06
CA LYS A 53 -1.80 -1.05 6.85
C LYS A 53 -2.52 -1.26 5.53
N VAL A 54 -1.77 -1.48 4.47
CA VAL A 54 -2.34 -1.71 3.15
C VAL A 54 -3.13 -3.03 3.15
N GLN A 55 -2.57 -4.07 3.76
CA GLN A 55 -3.23 -5.36 3.86
C GLN A 55 -4.55 -5.27 4.64
N ASP A 56 -4.54 -4.53 5.76
CA ASP A 56 -5.75 -4.30 6.53
C ASP A 56 -6.82 -3.58 5.70
N TYR A 57 -6.41 -2.58 4.95
CA TYR A 57 -7.33 -1.85 4.09
C TYR A 57 -7.95 -2.75 3.03
N MET A 58 -7.13 -3.59 2.42
CA MET A 58 -7.60 -4.52 1.38
C MET A 58 -8.46 -5.63 1.95
N GLY A 59 -8.22 -6.03 3.19
CA GLY A 59 -8.95 -7.14 3.82
C GLY A 59 -8.59 -8.50 3.25
N VAL A 60 -7.42 -8.63 2.64
CA VAL A 60 -6.96 -9.86 2.02
C VAL A 60 -5.43 -9.87 2.07
N TYR A 61 -4.83 -11.06 2.05
CA TYR A 61 -3.38 -11.17 2.05
C TYR A 61 -2.80 -10.60 0.76
N LEU A 62 -1.73 -9.84 0.91
CA LEU A 62 -0.98 -9.31 -0.22
C LEU A 62 0.09 -10.29 -0.64
N CYS A 63 0.19 -10.53 -1.94
CA CYS A 63 1.28 -11.32 -2.51
C CYS A 63 2.52 -10.45 -2.72
N SER A 64 2.32 -9.20 -3.10
CA SER A 64 3.42 -8.26 -3.29
C SER A 64 2.93 -6.84 -3.11
N LEU A 65 3.89 -5.94 -2.85
CA LEU A 65 3.63 -4.52 -2.68
C LEU A 65 4.78 -3.75 -3.29
N GLU A 66 4.48 -2.92 -4.28
CA GLU A 66 5.45 -2.05 -4.90
C GLU A 66 5.27 -0.65 -4.34
N TYR A 67 6.34 -0.09 -3.83
CA TYR A 67 6.31 1.21 -3.17
C TYR A 67 7.64 1.92 -3.38
N CYS A 68 7.62 3.24 -3.16
CA CYS A 68 8.83 4.04 -3.13
C CYS A 68 8.73 5.08 -2.02
N ASN A 69 9.85 5.64 -1.64
CA ASN A 69 9.87 6.69 -0.63
C ASN A 69 9.28 7.97 -1.21
N ASN A 70 8.34 8.54 -0.48
CA ASN A 70 7.82 9.85 -0.83
C ASN A 70 8.69 10.90 -0.15
N ARG A 71 9.59 11.50 -0.89
CA ARG A 71 10.46 12.56 -0.38
C ARG A 71 9.83 13.90 -0.69
N PRO A 72 9.58 14.72 0.31
CA PRO A 72 9.09 16.08 0.05
C PRO A 72 10.09 16.81 -0.83
N HIS A 73 9.62 17.23 -1.99
CA HIS A 73 10.44 17.99 -2.91
C HIS A 73 9.61 19.15 -3.44
N PRO A 74 10.08 20.39 -3.28
CA PRO A 74 9.26 21.55 -3.61
C PRO A 74 8.74 21.55 -5.04
N LEU A 75 9.49 20.98 -5.97
CA LEU A 75 9.13 21.01 -7.37
C LEU A 75 8.30 19.81 -7.82
N THR A 76 8.34 18.72 -7.07
CA THR A 76 7.70 17.49 -7.52
C THR A 76 6.60 16.99 -6.59
N ALA A 77 6.56 17.46 -5.37
CA ALA A 77 5.66 16.93 -4.34
C ALA A 77 4.18 17.04 -4.73
N PHE A 78 3.84 17.95 -5.62
CA PHE A 78 2.46 18.25 -5.94
C PHE A 78 2.15 18.11 -7.42
N LYS A 79 2.83 17.25 -8.04
CA LYS A 79 2.57 16.96 -9.45
C LYS A 79 1.63 15.82 -9.63
#